data_480eae66610d95459f28e2bdbb2ad481
#
_entry.id   480eae66610d95459f28e2bdbb2ad481
#
_cell.length_a   1.000
_cell.length_b   1.000
_cell.length_c   1.000
_cell.angle_alpha   90.00
_cell.angle_beta   90.00
_cell.angle_gamma   90.00
#
_symmetry.space_group_name_H-M   'P 1'
#
loop_
_entity.id
_entity.type
_entity.pdbx_description
1 polymer ?
#
loop_
_entity_poly.entity_id
_entity_poly.type
_entity_poly.pdbx_seq_one_letter_code
_entity_poly.pdbx_strand_id
1 'polypeptide(L)'
;MTCVLENNTFAALGHGITDVDTGLLIELNNGGLYQATVNKIVSGKKGTPGELSGIVHLNNNNKIGSVLTNNHWGISGKVSDHAYQYQDEKGISLALKQEIKTGKASIRCQLGKEIRDYEIMIDEVQMNAKDNKDLVLRVTDPELLRKTG
;
A
#
# COMPACT_ATOMS: atom_id res chain seq x y z
N MET A 1 1.39 -2.31 -4.92
CA MET A 1 1.50 -3.74 -4.57
C MET A 1 2.28 -3.86 -3.28
N THR A 2 1.89 -4.79 -2.43
CA THR A 2 2.59 -5.05 -1.16
C THR A 2 3.64 -6.14 -1.34
N CYS A 3 3.31 -7.20 -2.05
CA CYS A 3 4.25 -8.26 -2.39
C CYS A 3 3.88 -8.96 -3.70
N VAL A 4 4.87 -9.61 -4.30
CA VAL A 4 4.71 -10.52 -5.43
C VAL A 4 5.42 -11.82 -5.07
N LEU A 5 4.73 -12.93 -5.23
CA LEU A 5 5.24 -14.28 -4.97
C LEU A 5 5.88 -14.89 -6.22
N GLU A 6 6.70 -15.95 -6.05
CA GLU A 6 7.41 -16.62 -7.14
C GLU A 6 6.50 -17.10 -8.27
N ASN A 7 5.24 -17.42 -7.98
CA ASN A 7 4.24 -17.85 -8.98
C ASN A 7 3.49 -16.70 -9.65
N ASN A 8 4.03 -15.48 -9.63
CA ASN A 8 3.43 -14.27 -10.17
C ASN A 8 2.10 -13.85 -9.50
N THR A 9 1.80 -14.39 -8.34
CA THR A 9 0.66 -13.91 -7.55
C THR A 9 1.08 -12.66 -6.79
N PHE A 10 0.27 -11.61 -6.85
CA PHE A 10 0.48 -10.42 -6.04
C PHE A 10 -0.59 -10.29 -4.95
N ALA A 11 -0.24 -9.58 -3.88
CA ALA A 11 -1.16 -9.04 -2.91
C ALA A 11 -0.94 -7.53 -2.79
N ALA A 12 -2.01 -6.79 -2.54
CA ALA A 12 -1.96 -5.34 -2.39
C ALA A 12 -3.06 -4.81 -1.47
N LEU A 13 -2.86 -3.58 -1.00
CA LEU A 13 -3.67 -2.82 -0.06
C LEU A 13 -3.53 -3.36 1.38
N GLY A 14 -4.37 -4.02 1.95
CA GLY A 14 -4.50 -4.43 3.34
C GLY A 14 -5.95 -4.22 3.80
N HIS A 15 -6.77 -3.78 2.86
CA HIS A 15 -8.21 -3.63 2.97
C HIS A 15 -8.84 -3.81 1.59
N GLY A 16 -10.11 -4.18 1.53
CA GLY A 16 -10.83 -4.31 0.27
C GLY A 16 -11.09 -2.96 -0.40
N ILE A 17 -11.34 -3.01 -1.71
CA ILE A 17 -11.87 -1.88 -2.46
C ILE A 17 -13.39 -1.86 -2.24
N THR A 18 -13.88 -0.76 -1.72
CA THR A 18 -15.29 -0.55 -1.41
C THR A 18 -15.88 0.54 -2.29
N ASP A 19 -17.14 0.46 -2.54
CA ASP A 19 -17.93 1.54 -3.12
C ASP A 19 -18.00 2.72 -2.13
N VAL A 20 -17.78 3.92 -2.64
CA VAL A 20 -17.65 5.12 -1.79
C VAL A 20 -18.97 5.52 -1.13
N ASP A 21 -20.07 5.27 -1.80
CA ASP A 21 -21.39 5.69 -1.32
C ASP A 21 -22.00 4.69 -0.33
N THR A 22 -21.78 3.40 -0.57
CA THR A 22 -22.38 2.32 0.21
C THR A 22 -21.44 1.70 1.24
N GLY A 23 -20.12 1.86 1.07
CA GLY A 23 -19.11 1.19 1.89
C GLY A 23 -19.01 -0.33 1.68
N LEU A 24 -19.77 -0.89 0.74
CA LEU A 24 -19.77 -2.32 0.45
C LEU A 24 -18.57 -2.69 -0.42
N LEU A 25 -18.05 -3.91 -0.24
CA LEU A 25 -17.01 -4.46 -1.11
C LEU A 25 -17.51 -4.51 -2.56
N ILE A 26 -16.68 -4.01 -3.49
CA ILE A 26 -16.97 -4.11 -4.92
C ILE A 26 -16.78 -5.56 -5.35
N GLU A 27 -17.83 -6.15 -5.91
CA GLU A 27 -17.75 -7.48 -6.53
C GLU A 27 -16.92 -7.40 -7.82
N LEU A 28 -15.94 -8.31 -7.92
CA LEU A 28 -15.06 -8.38 -9.08
C LEU A 28 -15.58 -9.38 -10.10
N ASN A 29 -15.99 -8.88 -11.27
CA ASN A 29 -16.15 -9.71 -12.46
C ASN A 29 -14.83 -9.81 -13.25
N ASN A 30 -14.17 -8.67 -13.49
CA ASN A 30 -12.87 -8.57 -14.13
C ASN A 30 -12.12 -7.35 -13.60
N GLY A 31 -10.98 -7.56 -12.96
CA GLY A 31 -10.10 -6.50 -12.50
C GLY A 31 -8.82 -6.42 -13.30
N GLY A 32 -8.39 -5.24 -13.68
CA GLY A 32 -7.09 -5.00 -14.29
C GLY A 32 -6.14 -4.30 -13.34
N LEU A 33 -4.86 -4.69 -13.37
CA LEU A 33 -3.76 -3.97 -12.74
C LEU A 33 -3.02 -3.19 -13.82
N TYR A 34 -2.90 -1.89 -13.64
CA TYR A 34 -2.31 -0.98 -14.62
C TYR A 34 -1.21 -0.13 -14.00
N GLN A 35 -0.28 0.32 -14.83
CA GLN A 35 0.68 1.33 -14.43
C GLN A 35 -0.03 2.64 -14.11
N ALA A 36 0.45 3.32 -13.06
CA ALA A 36 -0.03 4.62 -12.68
C ALA A 36 1.14 5.57 -12.43
N THR A 37 0.92 6.86 -12.67
CA THR A 37 1.89 7.92 -12.38
C THR A 37 1.33 8.82 -11.31
N VAL A 38 2.05 8.98 -10.19
CA VAL A 38 1.69 9.96 -9.16
C VAL A 38 2.11 11.35 -9.65
N ASN A 39 1.14 12.24 -9.82
CA ASN A 39 1.36 13.60 -10.32
C ASN A 39 1.44 14.64 -9.20
N LYS A 40 0.74 14.38 -8.10
CA LYS A 40 0.61 15.33 -7.00
C LYS A 40 0.52 14.60 -5.67
N ILE A 41 1.18 15.15 -4.67
CA ILE A 41 1.01 14.76 -3.27
C ILE A 41 0.35 15.95 -2.58
N VAL A 42 -0.80 15.70 -1.97
CA VAL A 42 -1.49 16.69 -1.13
C VAL A 42 -1.09 16.40 0.31
N SER A 43 -0.41 17.35 0.94
CA SER A 43 0.04 17.20 2.31
C SER A 43 -1.12 17.09 3.30
N GLY A 44 -1.01 16.15 4.23
CA GLY A 44 -1.96 16.01 5.32
C GLY A 44 -1.88 17.17 6.32
N LYS A 45 -2.99 17.43 7.00
CA LYS A 45 -3.08 18.37 8.13
C LYS A 45 -3.87 17.70 9.24
N LYS A 46 -3.74 18.23 10.47
CA LYS A 46 -4.53 17.71 11.59
C LYS A 46 -6.03 17.70 11.26
N GLY A 47 -6.63 16.51 11.31
CA GLY A 47 -8.05 16.29 11.00
C GLY A 47 -8.39 16.16 9.50
N THR A 48 -7.40 16.33 8.60
CA THR A 48 -7.58 16.17 7.15
C THR A 48 -6.43 15.33 6.62
N PRO A 49 -6.64 14.05 6.31
CA PRO A 49 -5.59 13.20 5.75
C PRO A 49 -5.10 13.73 4.41
N GLY A 50 -3.83 13.51 4.13
CA GLY A 50 -3.25 13.77 2.82
C GLY A 50 -3.70 12.75 1.78
N GLU A 51 -3.44 13.04 0.50
CA GLU A 51 -3.76 12.13 -0.59
C GLU A 51 -2.65 12.07 -1.65
N LEU A 52 -2.59 10.96 -2.36
CA LEU A 52 -1.81 10.82 -3.58
C LEU A 52 -2.76 10.92 -4.77
N SER A 53 -2.54 11.93 -5.62
CA SER A 53 -3.29 12.10 -6.86
C SER A 53 -2.45 11.63 -8.04
N GLY A 54 -3.03 10.87 -8.95
CA GLY A 54 -2.31 10.30 -10.06
C GLY A 54 -3.21 9.94 -11.24
N ILE A 55 -2.57 9.48 -12.31
CA ILE A 55 -3.21 9.01 -13.54
C ILE A 55 -2.96 7.53 -13.68
N VAL A 56 -4.02 6.74 -13.85
CA VAL A 56 -3.95 5.33 -14.23
C VAL A 56 -3.98 5.25 -15.75
N HIS A 57 -3.01 4.57 -16.34
CA HIS A 57 -2.89 4.44 -17.78
C HIS A 57 -3.68 3.21 -18.28
N LEU A 58 -4.98 3.39 -18.55
CA LEU A 58 -5.94 2.33 -18.89
C LEU A 58 -5.84 1.87 -20.35
N ASN A 59 -4.63 1.52 -20.83
CA ASN A 59 -4.45 0.92 -22.14
C ASN A 59 -3.74 -0.43 -22.02
N ASN A 60 -3.85 -1.25 -23.06
CA ASN A 60 -3.30 -2.61 -23.04
C ASN A 60 -1.78 -2.67 -22.84
N ASN A 61 -1.04 -1.67 -23.31
CA ASN A 61 0.42 -1.62 -23.16
C ASN A 61 0.86 -1.34 -21.71
N ASN A 62 -0.03 -0.75 -20.90
CA ASN A 62 0.22 -0.42 -19.50
C ASN A 62 -0.49 -1.40 -18.54
N LYS A 63 -1.17 -2.41 -19.07
CA LYS A 63 -1.75 -3.47 -18.25
C LYS A 63 -0.63 -4.39 -17.77
N ILE A 64 -0.41 -4.45 -16.47
CA ILE A 64 0.65 -5.22 -15.82
C ILE A 64 0.13 -6.45 -15.08
N GLY A 65 -1.19 -6.70 -15.10
CA GLY A 65 -1.74 -7.87 -14.45
C GLY A 65 -3.26 -7.88 -14.41
N SER A 66 -3.78 -8.84 -13.68
CA SER A 66 -5.22 -9.01 -13.45
C SER A 66 -5.50 -9.20 -11.96
N VAL A 67 -6.52 -8.51 -11.46
CA VAL A 67 -7.03 -8.67 -10.10
C VAL A 67 -8.06 -9.79 -10.13
N LEU A 68 -7.89 -10.77 -9.25
CA LEU A 68 -8.73 -11.98 -9.17
C LEU A 68 -9.64 -11.97 -7.96
N THR A 69 -9.21 -11.34 -6.88
CA THR A 69 -10.01 -11.27 -5.64
C THR A 69 -10.01 -9.86 -5.06
N ASN A 70 -11.14 -9.49 -4.46
CA ASN A 70 -11.30 -8.33 -3.60
C ASN A 70 -12.02 -8.78 -2.34
N ASN A 71 -11.38 -8.70 -1.20
CA ASN A 71 -11.94 -9.14 0.07
C ASN A 71 -11.50 -8.20 1.21
N HIS A 72 -11.91 -8.45 2.43
CA HIS A 72 -11.59 -7.61 3.60
C HIS A 72 -10.07 -7.45 3.87
N TRP A 73 -9.24 -8.38 3.39
CA TRP A 73 -7.79 -8.37 3.57
C TRP A 73 -7.04 -7.63 2.46
N GLY A 74 -7.74 -7.23 1.40
CA GLY A 74 -7.17 -6.55 0.26
C GLY A 74 -7.51 -7.20 -1.08
N ILE A 75 -6.70 -6.89 -2.08
CA ILE A 75 -6.81 -7.45 -3.42
C ILE A 75 -5.65 -8.41 -3.70
N SER A 76 -5.93 -9.44 -4.48
CA SER A 76 -4.89 -10.31 -5.02
C SER A 76 -5.17 -10.67 -6.48
N GLY A 77 -4.13 -11.16 -7.17
CA GLY A 77 -4.24 -11.50 -8.57
C GLY A 77 -2.93 -11.98 -9.16
N LYS A 78 -2.80 -11.86 -10.47
CA LYS A 78 -1.62 -12.25 -11.23
C LYS A 78 -0.97 -11.05 -11.89
N VAL A 79 0.36 -10.99 -11.82
CA VAL A 79 1.18 -10.01 -12.53
C VAL A 79 1.71 -10.67 -13.80
N SER A 80 1.79 -9.93 -14.90
CA SER A 80 2.40 -10.42 -16.15
C SER A 80 3.92 -10.44 -16.03
N ASP A 81 4.58 -11.37 -16.74
CA ASP A 81 6.04 -11.60 -16.67
C ASP A 81 6.87 -10.35 -17.00
N HIS A 82 6.34 -9.45 -17.81
CA HIS A 82 7.02 -8.21 -18.20
C HIS A 82 6.95 -7.10 -17.13
N ALA A 83 6.15 -7.27 -16.08
CA ALA A 83 6.01 -6.30 -14.99
C ALA A 83 7.05 -6.48 -13.87
N TYR A 84 7.97 -7.43 -14.03
CA TYR A 84 8.89 -7.87 -13.00
C TYR A 84 10.16 -7.01 -12.91
N GLN A 85 10.06 -5.89 -12.25
CA GLN A 85 11.24 -5.22 -11.67
C GLN A 85 11.36 -5.42 -10.14
N TYR A 86 10.51 -6.29 -9.56
CA TYR A 86 10.36 -6.40 -8.10
C TYR A 86 10.79 -7.76 -7.52
N GLN A 87 11.50 -8.60 -8.31
CA GLN A 87 11.76 -10.00 -7.95
C GLN A 87 12.91 -10.27 -6.98
N ASP A 88 13.79 -9.34 -6.75
CA ASP A 88 15.05 -9.62 -6.02
C ASP A 88 15.04 -9.27 -4.53
N GLU A 89 13.92 -8.92 -3.95
CA GLU A 89 13.90 -8.61 -2.52
C GLU A 89 13.66 -9.87 -1.69
N LYS A 90 14.65 -10.18 -0.83
CA LYS A 90 14.46 -11.16 0.24
C LYS A 90 13.19 -10.81 1.00
N GLY A 91 12.31 -11.79 1.17
CA GLY A 91 11.10 -11.62 1.97
C GLY A 91 11.42 -11.02 3.34
N ILE A 92 10.57 -10.12 3.81
CA ILE A 92 10.67 -9.55 5.16
C ILE A 92 9.95 -10.50 6.11
N SER A 93 10.59 -10.84 7.22
CA SER A 93 9.96 -11.67 8.26
C SER A 93 8.73 -11.00 8.82
N LEU A 94 7.64 -11.75 8.91
CA LEU A 94 6.41 -11.26 9.53
C LEU A 94 6.54 -11.33 11.06
N ALA A 95 6.13 -10.26 11.72
CA ALA A 95 5.94 -10.24 13.16
C ALA A 95 4.47 -10.46 13.52
N LEU A 96 4.23 -11.18 14.61
CA LEU A 96 2.90 -11.25 15.19
C LEU A 96 2.57 -9.92 15.87
N LYS A 97 1.28 -9.59 15.97
CA LYS A 97 0.83 -8.33 16.60
C LYS A 97 1.43 -8.13 18.01
N GLN A 98 1.57 -9.20 18.79
CA GLN A 98 2.13 -9.18 20.14
C GLN A 98 3.64 -8.90 20.18
N GLU A 99 4.34 -9.05 19.06
CA GLU A 99 5.78 -8.81 18.95
C GLU A 99 6.09 -7.36 18.57
N ILE A 100 5.08 -6.59 18.14
CA ILE A 100 5.25 -5.18 17.76
C ILE A 100 5.52 -4.38 19.03
N LYS A 101 6.59 -3.57 18.98
CA LYS A 101 7.02 -2.71 20.08
C LYS A 101 7.08 -1.25 19.63
N THR A 102 6.92 -0.34 20.56
CA THR A 102 7.22 1.08 20.32
C THR A 102 8.70 1.27 20.02
N GLY A 103 9.04 2.25 19.20
CA GLY A 103 10.41 2.54 18.83
C GLY A 103 10.59 2.82 17.33
N LYS A 104 11.85 2.83 16.90
CA LYS A 104 12.21 3.09 15.49
C LYS A 104 11.71 1.97 14.58
N ALA A 105 11.16 2.37 13.45
CA ALA A 105 10.72 1.49 12.38
C ALA A 105 10.88 2.20 11.02
N SER A 106 10.49 1.55 9.93
CA SER A 106 10.47 2.16 8.61
C SER A 106 9.18 1.85 7.87
N ILE A 107 8.80 2.75 6.98
CA ILE A 107 7.76 2.52 5.96
C ILE A 107 8.44 2.39 4.61
N ARG A 108 8.25 1.25 3.95
CA ARG A 108 8.70 1.04 2.58
C ARG A 108 7.60 1.46 1.62
N CYS A 109 7.87 2.47 0.82
CA CYS A 109 6.93 2.93 -0.20
C CYS A 109 7.62 3.60 -1.39
N GLN A 110 6.86 3.78 -2.47
CA GLN A 110 7.29 4.47 -3.68
C GLN A 110 6.57 5.82 -3.78
N LEU A 111 7.29 6.91 -3.50
CA LEU A 111 6.82 8.29 -3.66
C LEU A 111 7.46 9.03 -4.85
N GLY A 112 8.07 8.29 -5.75
CA GLY A 112 8.77 8.79 -6.92
C GLY A 112 9.12 7.65 -7.85
N LYS A 113 10.33 7.66 -8.40
CA LYS A 113 10.80 6.60 -9.30
C LYS A 113 11.27 5.34 -8.57
N GLU A 114 11.70 5.46 -7.32
CA GLU A 114 12.33 4.40 -6.55
C GLU A 114 11.54 4.04 -5.30
N ILE A 115 11.59 2.77 -4.95
CA ILE A 115 11.10 2.27 -3.66
C ILE A 115 12.16 2.59 -2.61
N ARG A 116 11.75 3.17 -1.48
CA ARG A 116 12.63 3.52 -0.37
C ARG A 116 12.02 3.19 0.97
N ASP A 117 12.88 2.97 1.94
CA ASP A 117 12.54 2.90 3.35
C ASP A 117 12.64 4.31 3.96
N TYR A 118 11.57 4.77 4.58
CA TYR A 118 11.49 6.06 5.27
C TYR A 118 11.37 5.81 6.77
N GLU A 119 12.18 6.54 7.54
CA GLU A 119 12.18 6.39 9.01
C GLU A 119 10.89 6.88 9.64
N ILE A 120 10.39 6.08 10.57
CA ILE A 120 9.25 6.42 11.43
C ILE A 120 9.52 6.03 12.88
N MET A 121 8.66 6.49 13.77
CA MET A 121 8.59 6.05 15.16
C MET A 121 7.20 5.43 15.40
N ILE A 122 7.16 4.24 15.96
CA ILE A 122 5.95 3.67 16.55
C ILE A 122 5.83 4.27 17.94
N ASP A 123 4.92 5.22 18.12
CA ASP A 123 4.72 5.91 19.39
C ASP A 123 3.81 5.10 20.31
N GLU A 124 2.83 4.36 19.77
CA GLU A 124 1.89 3.56 20.55
C GLU A 124 1.45 2.30 19.79
N VAL A 125 1.22 1.21 20.53
CA VAL A 125 0.63 -0.03 20.02
C VAL A 125 -0.67 -0.31 20.78
N GLN A 126 -1.80 -0.24 20.09
CA GLN A 126 -3.13 -0.45 20.66
C GLN A 126 -3.62 -1.86 20.30
N MET A 127 -3.45 -2.81 21.22
CA MET A 127 -3.73 -4.24 20.95
C MET A 127 -5.20 -4.54 20.64
N ASN A 128 -6.13 -3.70 21.08
CA ASN A 128 -7.58 -3.93 21.00
C ASN A 128 -8.34 -2.72 20.44
N ALA A 129 -7.75 -1.98 19.51
CA ALA A 129 -8.44 -0.88 18.86
C ALA A 129 -9.68 -1.39 18.08
N LYS A 130 -10.83 -0.74 18.31
CA LYS A 130 -12.11 -1.14 17.69
C LYS A 130 -12.23 -0.73 16.21
N ASP A 131 -11.39 0.22 15.81
CA ASP A 131 -11.42 0.85 14.47
C ASP A 131 -10.28 0.38 13.55
N ASN A 132 -9.63 -0.73 13.89
CA ASN A 132 -8.46 -1.28 13.20
C ASN A 132 -7.25 -0.32 13.12
N LYS A 133 -7.21 0.71 13.98
CA LYS A 133 -6.08 1.63 14.09
C LYS A 133 -5.18 1.22 15.24
N ASP A 134 -4.53 0.11 15.07
CA ASP A 134 -3.74 -0.55 16.10
C ASP A 134 -2.41 0.14 16.41
N LEU A 135 -1.92 1.01 15.52
CA LEU A 135 -0.63 1.68 15.67
C LEU A 135 -0.76 3.19 15.54
N VAL A 136 -0.11 3.92 16.44
CA VAL A 136 0.13 5.35 16.28
C VAL A 136 1.57 5.52 15.79
N LEU A 137 1.69 6.06 14.59
CA LEU A 137 2.97 6.23 13.90
C LEU A 137 3.27 7.72 13.76
N ARG A 138 4.54 8.08 13.95
CA ARG A 138 5.06 9.42 13.70
C ARG A 138 6.16 9.34 12.66
N VAL A 139 6.01 10.07 11.58
CA VAL A 139 7.04 10.19 10.54
C VAL A 139 8.21 10.98 11.10
N THR A 140 9.43 10.45 10.97
CA THR A 140 10.68 11.11 11.40
C THR A 140 11.62 11.39 10.25
N ASP A 141 11.40 10.74 9.10
CA ASP A 141 12.19 10.98 7.89
C ASP A 141 11.93 12.37 7.31
N PRO A 142 12.97 13.23 7.16
CA PRO A 142 12.81 14.61 6.70
C PRO A 142 12.28 14.70 5.25
N GLU A 143 12.60 13.74 4.38
CA GLU A 143 12.14 13.75 3.01
C GLU A 143 10.66 13.38 2.94
N LEU A 144 10.23 12.38 3.71
CA LEU A 144 8.83 12.00 3.78
C LEU A 144 8.00 13.15 4.34
N LEU A 145 8.43 13.77 5.44
CA LEU A 145 7.78 14.96 6.01
C LEU A 145 7.64 16.10 4.99
N ARG A 146 8.71 16.41 4.26
CA ARG A 146 8.68 17.48 3.25
C ARG A 146 7.69 17.19 2.12
N LYS A 147 7.47 15.92 1.78
CA LYS A 147 6.58 15.51 0.68
C LYS A 147 5.12 15.37 1.12
N THR A 148 4.89 14.91 2.35
CA THR A 148 3.54 14.51 2.80
C THR A 148 2.94 15.40 3.90
N GLY A 149 3.72 16.25 4.52
CA GLY A 149 3.27 17.18 5.56
C GLY A 149 3.51 16.71 6.97
#